data_be52b86dc8cf22a69546430ae5ce4097
#
_entry.id   be52b86dc8cf22a69546430ae5ce4097
#
_cell.length_a   1.000
_cell.length_b   1.000
_cell.length_c   1.000
_cell.angle_alpha   90.00
_cell.angle_beta   90.00
_cell.angle_gamma   90.00
#
_symmetry.space_group_name_H-M   'P 1'
#
loop_
_entity.id
_entity.type
_entity.pdbx_description
1 polymer ?
#
loop_
_entity_poly.entity_id
_entity_poly.type
_entity_poly.pdbx_seq_one_letter_code
_entity_poly.pdbx_strand_id
1 'polypeptide(L)'
;MTTLFRIESDRLCLRCGQAGLDESRPLTAADESRFRGWLQDYHNPSRGYGNEPARLRLGRELYAWLDGDAGWLARSRATAPAPWIVDFRGPRDPDGLTRLFLQLPWELLADDRGHLAADLALRYT
;
A
#
# COMPACT_ATOMS: atom_id res chain seq x y z
N MET A 1 9.60 1.99 15.21
CA MET A 1 10.02 2.64 13.96
C MET A 1 8.98 2.39 12.87
N THR A 2 8.97 3.20 11.85
CA THR A 2 7.90 3.23 10.86
C THR A 2 8.42 2.85 9.49
N THR A 3 7.65 2.06 8.75
CA THR A 3 7.85 1.85 7.32
C THR A 3 7.11 2.96 6.59
N LEU A 4 7.83 3.78 5.84
CA LEU A 4 7.29 4.95 5.18
C LEU A 4 7.21 4.75 3.67
N PHE A 5 6.03 4.96 3.10
CA PHE A 5 5.82 5.01 1.65
C PHE A 5 5.42 6.42 1.24
N ARG A 6 6.05 6.93 0.21
CA ARG A 6 5.80 8.27 -0.29
C ARG A 6 5.93 8.30 -1.81
N ILE A 7 5.04 9.04 -2.48
CA ILE A 7 5.22 9.34 -3.90
C ILE A 7 5.94 10.68 -4.03
N GLU A 8 7.00 10.67 -4.83
CA GLU A 8 7.83 11.84 -5.07
C GLU A 8 8.24 11.83 -6.54
N SER A 9 7.82 12.85 -7.29
CA SER A 9 8.16 13.01 -8.70
C SER A 9 7.95 11.74 -9.54
N ASP A 10 6.76 11.17 -9.49
CA ASP A 10 6.38 9.96 -10.23
C ASP A 10 7.16 8.71 -9.82
N ARG A 11 7.71 8.70 -8.62
CA ARG A 11 8.36 7.53 -8.05
C ARG A 11 7.73 7.17 -6.72
N LEU A 12 7.63 5.88 -6.44
CA LEU A 12 7.25 5.39 -5.13
C LEU A 12 8.53 5.15 -4.33
N CYS A 13 8.63 5.84 -3.19
CA CYS A 13 9.80 5.78 -2.32
C CYS A 13 9.46 5.01 -1.06
N LEU A 14 10.37 4.13 -0.65
CA LEU A 14 10.28 3.37 0.59
C LEU A 14 11.42 3.76 1.51
N ARG A 15 11.10 4.02 2.76
CA ARG A 15 12.10 4.19 3.81
C ARG A 15 11.73 3.36 5.04
N CYS A 16 12.63 2.51 5.47
CA CYS A 16 12.49 1.73 6.70
C CYS A 16 13.87 1.61 7.36
N GLY A 17 14.10 2.41 8.40
CA GLY A 17 15.41 2.50 9.05
C GLY A 17 15.86 1.19 9.68
N GLN A 18 14.94 0.41 10.25
CA GLN A 18 15.27 -0.86 10.89
C GLN A 18 15.75 -1.92 9.89
N ALA A 19 15.16 -1.93 8.71
CA ALA A 19 15.55 -2.87 7.66
C ALA A 19 16.70 -2.35 6.80
N GLY A 20 17.15 -1.12 7.03
CA GLY A 20 18.16 -0.48 6.19
C GLY A 20 17.63 -0.19 4.78
N LEU A 21 16.33 -0.02 4.64
CA LEU A 21 15.71 0.20 3.33
C LEU A 21 15.56 1.68 3.04
N ASP A 22 16.05 2.10 1.88
CA ASP A 22 15.87 3.44 1.33
C ASP A 22 15.92 3.28 -0.18
N GLU A 23 14.79 2.92 -0.78
CA GLU A 23 14.69 2.52 -2.17
C GLU A 23 13.54 3.26 -2.84
N SER A 24 13.55 3.28 -4.16
CA SER A 24 12.45 3.83 -4.93
C SER A 24 12.27 3.07 -6.23
N ARG A 25 11.06 3.16 -6.79
CA ARG A 25 10.78 2.61 -8.11
C ARG A 25 9.88 3.57 -8.89
N PRO A 26 10.01 3.61 -10.22
CA PRO A 26 9.19 4.50 -11.04
C PRO A 26 7.73 4.05 -11.06
N LEU A 27 6.82 5.01 -11.12
CA LEU A 27 5.42 4.77 -11.36
C LEU A 27 5.11 5.04 -12.83
N THR A 28 4.29 4.18 -13.42
CA THR A 28 3.98 4.22 -14.84
C THR A 28 2.50 4.52 -15.07
N ALA A 29 2.13 4.77 -16.33
CA ALA A 29 0.72 4.89 -16.71
C ALA A 29 -0.07 3.62 -16.38
N ALA A 30 0.58 2.45 -16.47
CA ALA A 30 -0.03 1.18 -16.08
C ALA A 30 -0.37 1.14 -14.59
N ASP A 31 0.50 1.71 -13.74
CA ASP A 31 0.23 1.81 -12.31
C ASP A 31 -0.96 2.72 -12.02
N GLU A 32 -1.04 3.86 -12.71
CA GLU A 32 -2.18 4.78 -12.55
C GLU A 32 -3.49 4.09 -12.95
N SER A 33 -3.50 3.38 -14.06
CA SER A 33 -4.68 2.63 -14.51
C SER A 33 -5.08 1.57 -13.48
N ARG A 34 -4.11 0.90 -12.88
CA ARG A 34 -4.34 -0.10 -11.85
C ARG A 34 -4.95 0.53 -10.59
N PHE A 35 -4.48 1.69 -10.17
CA PHE A 35 -5.05 2.41 -9.03
C PHE A 35 -6.52 2.74 -9.29
N ARG A 36 -6.84 3.25 -10.48
CA ARG A 36 -8.22 3.58 -10.84
C ARG A 36 -9.12 2.35 -10.85
N GLY A 37 -8.62 1.23 -11.38
CA GLY A 37 -9.35 -0.03 -11.38
C GLY A 37 -9.65 -0.55 -9.98
N TRP A 38 -8.66 -0.50 -9.09
CA TRP A 38 -8.84 -0.91 -7.70
C TRP A 38 -9.85 -0.03 -6.96
N LEU A 39 -9.83 1.29 -7.18
CA LEU A 39 -10.80 2.19 -6.56
C LEU A 39 -12.21 1.91 -7.07
N GLN A 40 -12.37 1.65 -8.36
CA GLN A 40 -13.67 1.29 -8.92
C GLN A 40 -14.19 -0.01 -8.31
N ASP A 41 -13.34 -1.03 -8.21
CA ASP A 41 -13.73 -2.31 -7.61
C ASP A 41 -14.09 -2.15 -6.13
N TYR A 42 -13.32 -1.37 -5.39
CA TYR A 42 -13.57 -1.12 -3.97
C TYR A 42 -14.92 -0.45 -3.73
N HIS A 43 -15.26 0.54 -4.57
CA HIS A 43 -16.52 1.27 -4.44
C HIS A 43 -17.72 0.54 -5.04
N ASN A 44 -17.52 -0.62 -5.66
CA ASN A 44 -18.59 -1.44 -6.18
C ASN A 44 -19.08 -2.39 -5.08
N PRO A 45 -20.35 -2.28 -4.62
CA PRO A 45 -20.85 -3.12 -3.52
C PRO A 45 -20.76 -4.63 -3.76
N SER A 46 -20.81 -5.05 -5.02
CA SER A 46 -20.74 -6.47 -5.37
C SER A 46 -19.32 -7.00 -5.50
N ARG A 47 -18.33 -6.13 -5.69
CA ARG A 47 -16.94 -6.53 -5.97
C ARG A 47 -15.96 -6.09 -4.90
N GLY A 48 -16.32 -5.13 -4.07
CA GLY A 48 -15.39 -4.51 -3.14
C GLY A 48 -15.89 -4.57 -1.74
N TYR A 49 -16.26 -3.43 -1.24
CA TYR A 49 -16.41 -3.25 0.17
C TYR A 49 -17.64 -3.93 0.79
N GLY A 50 -18.58 -4.40 -0.01
CA GLY A 50 -19.70 -5.20 0.46
C GLY A 50 -19.46 -6.72 0.42
N ASN A 51 -18.29 -7.18 -0.01
CA ASN A 51 -18.01 -8.59 -0.29
C ASN A 51 -16.66 -8.99 0.31
N GLU A 52 -16.68 -9.82 1.36
CA GLU A 52 -15.44 -10.22 2.05
C GLU A 52 -14.43 -10.96 1.16
N PRO A 53 -14.81 -11.97 0.35
CA PRO A 53 -13.83 -12.59 -0.55
C PRO A 53 -13.22 -11.61 -1.55
N ALA A 54 -14.00 -10.65 -2.05
CA ALA A 54 -13.49 -9.63 -2.96
C ALA A 54 -12.55 -8.66 -2.23
N ARG A 55 -12.85 -8.28 -0.99
CA ARG A 55 -11.95 -7.44 -0.19
C ARG A 55 -10.62 -8.13 0.07
N LEU A 56 -10.65 -9.42 0.39
CA LEU A 56 -9.43 -10.18 0.62
C LEU A 56 -8.58 -10.27 -0.65
N ARG A 57 -9.20 -10.52 -1.79
CA ARG A 57 -8.51 -10.55 -3.08
C ARG A 57 -7.87 -9.21 -3.40
N LEU A 58 -8.62 -8.11 -3.23
CA LEU A 58 -8.11 -6.77 -3.44
C LEU A 58 -6.93 -6.48 -2.50
N GLY A 59 -7.05 -6.85 -1.25
CA GLY A 59 -5.96 -6.68 -0.27
C GLY A 59 -4.69 -7.43 -0.66
N ARG A 60 -4.82 -8.63 -1.21
CA ARG A 60 -3.68 -9.40 -1.71
C ARG A 60 -3.07 -8.78 -2.96
N GLU A 61 -3.88 -8.22 -3.85
CA GLU A 61 -3.38 -7.50 -5.02
C GLU A 61 -2.62 -6.23 -4.61
N LEU A 62 -3.14 -5.48 -3.64
CA LEU A 62 -2.47 -4.31 -3.09
C LEU A 62 -1.13 -4.69 -2.46
N TYR A 63 -1.11 -5.77 -1.69
CA TYR A 63 0.10 -6.27 -1.06
C TYR A 63 1.14 -6.63 -2.12
N ALA A 64 0.75 -7.43 -3.11
CA ALA A 64 1.67 -7.89 -4.15
C ALA A 64 2.26 -6.72 -4.94
N TRP A 65 1.44 -5.72 -5.25
CA TRP A 65 1.91 -4.53 -5.96
C TRP A 65 2.89 -3.71 -5.11
N LEU A 66 2.53 -3.46 -3.85
CA LEU A 66 3.36 -2.65 -2.95
C LEU A 66 4.67 -3.36 -2.59
N ASP A 67 4.61 -4.67 -2.37
CA ASP A 67 5.79 -5.51 -2.10
C ASP A 67 6.72 -5.52 -3.30
N GLY A 68 6.17 -5.69 -4.50
CA GLY A 68 6.91 -5.69 -5.76
C GLY A 68 7.96 -6.80 -5.83
N ASP A 69 8.83 -6.72 -6.84
CA ASP A 69 9.89 -7.70 -7.03
C ASP A 69 10.96 -7.63 -5.94
N ALA A 70 11.12 -6.47 -5.32
CA ALA A 70 12.12 -6.24 -4.28
C ALA A 70 11.71 -6.75 -2.90
N GLY A 71 10.43 -7.14 -2.72
CA GLY A 71 9.93 -7.66 -1.46
C GLY A 71 9.89 -6.62 -0.36
N TRP A 72 9.46 -5.41 -0.66
CA TRP A 72 9.49 -4.27 0.28
C TRP A 72 8.70 -4.51 1.56
N LEU A 73 7.48 -5.07 1.44
CA LEU A 73 6.65 -5.33 2.62
C LEU A 73 7.21 -6.48 3.45
N ALA A 74 7.60 -7.55 2.80
CA ALA A 74 8.17 -8.71 3.51
C ALA A 74 9.45 -8.34 4.24
N ARG A 75 10.33 -7.58 3.60
CA ARG A 75 11.60 -7.14 4.20
C ARG A 75 11.38 -6.18 5.36
N SER A 76 10.47 -5.24 5.21
CA SER A 76 10.13 -4.28 6.27
C SER A 76 9.51 -4.99 7.47
N ARG A 77 8.59 -5.92 7.22
CA ARG A 77 7.88 -6.65 8.26
C ARG A 77 8.80 -7.56 9.06
N ALA A 78 9.79 -8.16 8.40
CA ALA A 78 10.72 -9.08 9.04
C ALA A 78 11.51 -8.44 10.19
N THR A 79 11.71 -7.12 10.15
CA THR A 79 12.49 -6.41 11.17
C THR A 79 11.63 -5.50 12.06
N ALA A 80 10.34 -5.35 11.76
CA ALA A 80 9.48 -4.42 12.49
C ALA A 80 9.03 -5.02 13.82
N PRO A 81 9.07 -4.23 14.91
CA PRO A 81 8.42 -4.64 16.15
C PRO A 81 6.90 -4.62 15.99
N ALA A 82 6.19 -5.36 16.82
CA ALA A 82 4.74 -5.30 16.85
C ALA A 82 4.29 -4.13 17.74
N PRO A 83 3.29 -3.30 17.33
CA PRO A 83 2.63 -3.37 16.03
C PRO A 83 3.52 -2.81 14.92
N TRP A 84 3.37 -3.35 13.72
CA TRP A 84 4.09 -2.85 12.55
C TRP A 84 3.39 -1.59 12.04
N ILE A 85 4.10 -0.47 12.05
CA ILE A 85 3.53 0.82 11.62
C ILE A 85 3.93 1.09 10.19
N VAL A 86 2.94 1.30 9.33
CA VAL A 86 3.15 1.69 7.94
C VAL A 86 2.53 3.07 7.72
N ASP A 87 3.35 4.02 7.31
CA ASP A 87 2.95 5.40 7.10
C ASP A 87 2.91 5.70 5.60
N PHE A 88 1.73 6.09 5.10
CA PHE A 88 1.56 6.54 3.72
C PHE A 88 1.54 8.07 3.73
N ARG A 89 2.58 8.65 3.16
CA ARG A 89 2.79 10.09 3.22
C ARG A 89 2.66 10.74 1.84
N GLY A 90 2.00 11.87 1.79
CA GLY A 90 1.87 12.67 0.58
C GLY A 90 2.05 14.14 0.87
N PRO A 91 2.20 14.97 -0.16
CA PRO A 91 2.25 16.42 0.00
C PRO A 91 0.90 16.95 0.47
N ARG A 92 0.91 18.15 0.99
CA ARG A 92 -0.30 18.80 1.50
C ARG A 92 -1.36 18.97 0.41
N ASP A 93 -0.92 19.20 -0.83
CA ASP A 93 -1.78 19.36 -1.99
C ASP A 93 -1.35 18.35 -3.06
N PRO A 94 -1.80 17.08 -2.95
CA PRO A 94 -1.33 16.02 -3.83
C PRO A 94 -1.84 16.17 -5.26
N ASP A 95 -1.00 15.78 -6.23
CA ASP A 95 -1.40 15.67 -7.62
C ASP A 95 -2.35 14.47 -7.83
N GLY A 96 -2.80 14.25 -9.09
CA GLY A 96 -3.76 13.21 -9.40
C GLY A 96 -3.27 11.81 -9.05
N LEU A 97 -2.02 11.48 -9.38
CA LEU A 97 -1.44 10.17 -9.10
C LEU A 97 -1.26 9.93 -7.60
N THR A 98 -0.70 10.91 -6.90
CA THR A 98 -0.51 10.83 -5.45
C THR A 98 -1.85 10.72 -4.73
N ARG A 99 -2.85 11.47 -5.19
CA ARG A 99 -4.20 11.42 -4.61
C ARG A 99 -4.81 10.02 -4.76
N LEU A 100 -4.69 9.42 -5.95
CA LEU A 100 -5.18 8.06 -6.18
C LEU A 100 -4.50 7.07 -5.24
N PHE A 101 -3.18 7.15 -5.12
CA PHE A 101 -2.41 6.28 -4.24
C PHE A 101 -2.86 6.40 -2.79
N LEU A 102 -3.06 7.62 -2.29
CA LEU A 102 -3.49 7.85 -0.91
C LEU A 102 -4.94 7.42 -0.66
N GLN A 103 -5.78 7.39 -1.69
CA GLN A 103 -7.17 6.96 -1.58
C GLN A 103 -7.37 5.45 -1.65
N LEU A 104 -6.34 4.69 -2.01
CA LEU A 104 -6.44 3.23 -2.06
C LEU A 104 -6.72 2.68 -0.66
N PRO A 105 -7.50 1.58 -0.57
CA PRO A 105 -7.91 1.02 0.72
C PRO A 105 -6.79 0.17 1.35
N TRP A 106 -5.71 0.81 1.77
CA TRP A 106 -4.55 0.13 2.34
C TRP A 106 -4.87 -0.69 3.60
N GLU A 107 -5.98 -0.35 4.27
CA GLU A 107 -6.47 -1.12 5.41
C GLU A 107 -6.86 -2.56 5.05
N LEU A 108 -7.04 -2.83 3.76
CA LEU A 108 -7.36 -4.17 3.27
C LEU A 108 -6.12 -5.03 3.00
N LEU A 109 -4.90 -4.47 3.09
CA LEU A 109 -3.68 -5.24 2.83
C LEU A 109 -3.75 -6.63 3.42
N ALA A 110 -3.45 -7.64 2.61
CA ALA A 110 -3.56 -9.03 2.97
C ALA A 110 -2.42 -9.86 2.37
N ASP A 111 -1.99 -10.86 3.11
CA ASP A 111 -1.03 -11.87 2.64
C ASP A 111 -1.71 -13.23 2.51
N ASP A 112 -0.94 -14.31 2.45
CA ASP A 112 -1.47 -15.68 2.34
C ASP A 112 -2.34 -16.08 3.53
N ARG A 113 -2.17 -15.44 4.68
CA ARG A 113 -2.89 -15.74 5.91
C ARG A 113 -4.16 -14.93 6.08
N GLY A 114 -4.34 -13.87 5.30
CA GLY A 114 -5.49 -12.99 5.38
C GLY A 114 -5.11 -11.54 5.57
N HIS A 115 -6.06 -10.73 6.02
CA HIS A 115 -5.83 -9.30 6.25
C HIS A 115 -4.81 -9.06 7.36
N LEU A 116 -3.98 -8.03 7.16
CA LEU A 116 -2.92 -7.66 8.10
C LEU A 116 -3.38 -6.70 9.20
N ALA A 117 -4.64 -6.32 9.21
CA ALA A 117 -5.17 -5.28 10.11
C ALA A 117 -4.89 -5.54 11.59
N ALA A 118 -4.78 -6.81 12.00
CA ALA A 118 -4.47 -7.16 13.39
C ALA A 118 -3.01 -6.88 13.76
N ASP A 119 -2.10 -6.90 12.79
CA ASP A 119 -0.65 -6.74 13.01
C ASP A 119 -0.12 -5.41 12.51
N LEU A 120 -0.95 -4.63 11.83
CA LEU A 120 -0.55 -3.46 11.07
C LEU A 120 -1.28 -2.23 11.57
N ALA A 121 -0.53 -1.19 11.92
CA ALA A 121 -1.08 0.14 12.20
C ALA A 121 -0.80 1.04 11.01
N LEU A 122 -1.85 1.56 10.38
CA LEU A 122 -1.73 2.47 9.24
C LEU A 122 -1.76 3.92 9.69
N ARG A 123 -0.94 4.74 9.06
CA ARG A 123 -0.92 6.18 9.28
C ARG A 123 -0.91 6.89 7.93
N TYR A 124 -1.58 8.04 7.90
CA TYR A 124 -1.64 8.90 6.71
C TYR A 124 -1.24 10.30 7.15
N THR A 125 -0.12 10.78 6.64
CA THR A 125 0.42 12.09 7.05
C THR A 125 0.81 13.00 5.86
#